data_05792881013349f59d7d0522d9f2507d
#
_entry.id   05792881013349f59d7d0522d9f2507d
#
_cell.length_a   1.000
_cell.length_b   1.000
_cell.length_c   1.000
_cell.angle_alpha   90.00
_cell.angle_beta   90.00
_cell.angle_gamma   90.00
#
_symmetry.space_group_name_H-M   'P 1'
#
loop_
_entity.id
_entity.type
_entity.pdbx_description
1 polymer ?
#
loop_
_entity_poly.entity_id
_entity_poly.type
_entity_poly.pdbx_seq_one_letter_code
_entity_poly.pdbx_strand_id
1 'polypeptide(L)'
;MSRPAGAVLSDRDERDWNLSAKDGWFAMVDTEPRPRPPRRSRAEIAAMPRIDRLRYNEARARWHANLGPIATPGMDSVFEQLEEICGSNRQDGEKVKPAAVLDALPGLGKTTAALAFARAFHREQIDLYGPTVPVEGGQWQRVPVVYLGLTSNTTIRSLNAMLCRFYALPAPDRGTATHLAHRAAECVAQCKTRLVVVDFTDRG
;
A
#
# COMPACT_ATOMS: atom_id res chain seq x y z
N MET A 1 14.49 -43.39 -2.61
CA MET A 1 14.02 -42.18 -3.31
C MET A 1 12.89 -41.57 -2.48
N SER A 2 13.22 -40.60 -1.65
CA SER A 2 12.27 -39.92 -0.76
C SER A 2 11.39 -38.97 -1.60
N ARG A 3 10.06 -39.18 -1.55
CA ARG A 3 9.07 -38.21 -2.10
C ARG A 3 9.20 -36.89 -1.33
N PRO A 4 9.31 -35.73 -2.01
CA PRO A 4 9.19 -34.47 -1.31
C PRO A 4 7.76 -34.39 -0.75
N ALA A 5 7.65 -34.21 0.56
CA ALA A 5 6.37 -33.96 1.22
C ALA A 5 5.75 -32.71 0.58
N GLY A 6 4.64 -32.90 -0.12
CA GLY A 6 3.89 -31.79 -0.70
C GLY A 6 3.46 -30.85 0.43
N ALA A 7 3.99 -29.64 0.41
CA ALA A 7 3.60 -28.61 1.37
C ALA A 7 2.08 -28.46 1.36
N VAL A 8 1.46 -28.61 2.50
CA VAL A 8 0.06 -28.30 2.71
C VAL A 8 -0.06 -26.80 2.50
N LEU A 9 -0.93 -26.34 1.59
CA LEU A 9 -1.25 -24.91 1.44
C LEU A 9 -1.77 -24.44 2.80
N SER A 10 -1.09 -23.49 3.41
CA SER A 10 -1.54 -22.96 4.70
C SER A 10 -2.59 -21.88 4.45
N ASP A 11 -3.64 -21.84 5.28
CA ASP A 11 -4.63 -20.74 5.32
C ASP A 11 -3.98 -19.38 5.59
N ARG A 12 -2.73 -19.35 6.10
CA ARG A 12 -1.94 -18.15 6.32
C ARG A 12 -1.43 -17.48 5.04
N ASP A 13 -1.73 -18.05 3.86
CA ASP A 13 -1.33 -17.50 2.57
C ASP A 13 -2.29 -16.40 2.07
N GLU A 14 -3.37 -16.12 2.81
CA GLU A 14 -4.22 -14.95 2.60
C GLU A 14 -3.51 -13.71 3.15
N ARG A 15 -3.17 -12.81 2.19
CA ARG A 15 -2.53 -11.54 2.48
C ARG A 15 -3.64 -10.49 2.63
N ASP A 16 -4.20 -10.40 3.83
CA ASP A 16 -5.13 -9.33 4.19
C ASP A 16 -4.38 -8.26 4.98
N TRP A 17 -4.16 -7.10 4.33
CA TRP A 17 -3.46 -5.99 4.94
C TRP A 17 -4.44 -4.87 5.29
N ASN A 18 -4.44 -4.45 6.54
CA ASN A 18 -5.07 -3.20 6.90
C ASN A 18 -4.20 -2.03 6.44
N LEU A 19 -4.42 -1.55 5.21
CA LEU A 19 -3.63 -0.48 4.60
C LEU A 19 -3.75 0.87 5.34
N SER A 20 -4.82 1.06 6.12
CA SER A 20 -5.03 2.24 6.95
C SER A 20 -4.32 2.15 8.32
N ALA A 21 -3.45 1.16 8.49
CA ALA A 21 -2.54 1.03 9.62
C ALA A 21 -1.10 0.91 9.12
N LYS A 22 -0.17 1.53 9.82
CA LYS A 22 1.25 1.58 9.44
C LYS A 22 1.83 0.19 9.18
N ASP A 23 1.63 -0.75 10.09
CA ASP A 23 2.19 -2.11 9.97
C ASP A 23 1.60 -2.87 8.76
N GLY A 24 0.29 -2.71 8.50
CA GLY A 24 -0.35 -3.30 7.33
C GLY A 24 0.13 -2.68 6.03
N TRP A 25 0.35 -1.36 6.01
CA TRP A 25 0.94 -0.66 4.87
C TRP A 25 2.36 -1.17 4.58
N PHE A 26 3.23 -1.23 5.58
CA PHE A 26 4.61 -1.73 5.41
C PHE A 26 4.63 -3.19 4.95
N ALA A 27 3.81 -4.05 5.55
CA ALA A 27 3.69 -5.45 5.14
C ALA A 27 3.29 -5.59 3.66
N MET A 28 2.39 -4.73 3.17
CA MET A 28 2.02 -4.68 1.74
C MET A 28 3.19 -4.19 0.87
N VAL A 29 3.88 -3.13 1.28
CA VAL A 29 5.03 -2.57 0.53
C VAL A 29 6.14 -3.59 0.41
N ASP A 30 6.49 -4.28 1.50
CA ASP A 30 7.59 -5.24 1.57
C ASP A 30 7.27 -6.60 0.95
N THR A 31 5.99 -6.83 0.63
CA THR A 31 5.57 -8.10 0.06
C THR A 31 6.13 -8.32 -1.33
N GLU A 32 6.81 -9.45 -1.52
CA GLU A 32 7.26 -9.90 -2.83
C GLU A 32 6.11 -10.41 -3.71
N PRO A 33 6.21 -10.25 -5.04
CA PRO A 33 5.25 -10.85 -5.97
C PRO A 33 5.17 -12.37 -5.77
N ARG A 34 3.98 -12.93 -5.95
CA ARG A 34 3.82 -14.38 -5.86
C ARG A 34 4.60 -15.08 -6.97
N PRO A 35 5.33 -16.17 -6.65
CA PRO A 35 6.10 -16.90 -7.65
C PRO A 35 5.15 -17.50 -8.70
N ARG A 36 5.54 -17.40 -9.96
CA ARG A 36 4.79 -17.99 -11.07
C ARG A 36 4.83 -19.50 -10.99
N PRO A 37 3.70 -20.21 -10.98
CA PRO A 37 3.69 -21.67 -11.06
C PRO A 37 4.35 -22.16 -12.35
N PRO A 38 5.02 -23.32 -12.35
CA PRO A 38 5.68 -23.85 -13.52
C PRO A 38 4.67 -24.08 -14.65
N ARG A 39 5.08 -23.78 -15.90
CA ARG A 39 4.25 -24.05 -17.07
C ARG A 39 4.14 -25.57 -17.27
N ARG A 40 2.92 -26.03 -17.49
CA ARG A 40 2.63 -27.43 -17.78
C ARG A 40 1.68 -27.54 -18.96
N SER A 41 1.88 -28.57 -19.78
CA SER A 41 0.98 -28.88 -20.89
C SER A 41 -0.36 -29.45 -20.37
N ARG A 42 -1.36 -29.45 -21.23
CA ARG A 42 -2.66 -30.08 -20.92
C ARG A 42 -2.52 -31.56 -20.57
N ALA A 43 -1.65 -32.28 -21.28
CA ALA A 43 -1.39 -33.71 -21.05
C ALA A 43 -0.76 -33.95 -19.65
N GLU A 44 0.25 -33.15 -19.26
CA GLU A 44 0.86 -33.23 -17.94
C GLU A 44 -0.16 -32.95 -16.83
N ILE A 45 -1.03 -31.92 -17.01
CA ILE A 45 -2.06 -31.59 -16.03
C ILE A 45 -3.10 -32.72 -15.92
N ALA A 46 -3.48 -33.31 -17.05
CA ALA A 46 -4.42 -34.44 -17.05
C ALA A 46 -3.86 -35.69 -16.40
N ALA A 47 -2.56 -35.94 -16.54
CA ALA A 47 -1.86 -37.08 -15.95
C ALA A 47 -1.58 -36.92 -14.43
N MET A 48 -1.79 -35.71 -13.87
CA MET A 48 -1.58 -35.50 -12.45
C MET A 48 -2.59 -36.25 -11.59
N PRO A 49 -2.17 -36.79 -10.43
CA PRO A 49 -3.09 -37.21 -9.38
C PRO A 49 -4.06 -36.09 -9.02
N ARG A 50 -5.28 -36.45 -8.68
CA ARG A 50 -6.38 -35.47 -8.40
C ARG A 50 -5.94 -34.37 -7.42
N ILE A 51 -5.27 -34.71 -6.33
CA ILE A 51 -4.85 -33.79 -5.30
C ILE A 51 -3.75 -32.82 -5.80
N ASP A 52 -2.80 -33.30 -6.58
CA ASP A 52 -1.71 -32.47 -7.12
C ASP A 52 -2.25 -31.50 -8.20
N ARG A 53 -3.22 -31.95 -8.98
CA ARG A 53 -3.93 -31.10 -9.96
C ARG A 53 -4.73 -29.99 -9.27
N LEU A 54 -5.40 -30.28 -8.15
CA LEU A 54 -6.11 -29.27 -7.36
C LEU A 54 -5.14 -28.22 -6.81
N ARG A 55 -4.03 -28.67 -6.20
CA ARG A 55 -2.98 -27.76 -5.69
C ARG A 55 -2.37 -26.89 -6.79
N TYR A 56 -2.08 -27.49 -7.94
CA TYR A 56 -1.52 -26.76 -9.07
C TYR A 56 -2.51 -25.71 -9.62
N ASN A 57 -3.78 -26.05 -9.75
CA ASN A 57 -4.80 -25.12 -10.20
C ASN A 57 -5.03 -23.99 -9.20
N GLU A 58 -5.03 -24.29 -7.90
CA GLU A 58 -5.13 -23.29 -6.85
C GLU A 58 -3.94 -22.32 -6.87
N ALA A 59 -2.71 -22.84 -6.98
CA ALA A 59 -1.52 -22.00 -7.11
C ALA A 59 -1.59 -21.07 -8.35
N ARG A 60 -2.10 -21.60 -9.48
CA ARG A 60 -2.33 -20.78 -10.69
C ARG A 60 -3.39 -19.72 -10.48
N ALA A 61 -4.52 -20.08 -9.89
CA ALA A 61 -5.62 -19.14 -9.61
C ALA A 61 -5.14 -17.99 -8.72
N ARG A 62 -4.45 -18.32 -7.64
CA ARG A 62 -3.85 -17.33 -6.73
C ARG A 62 -2.83 -16.42 -7.44
N TRP A 63 -1.96 -17.00 -8.26
CA TRP A 63 -0.99 -16.21 -9.02
C TRP A 63 -1.68 -15.27 -10.00
N HIS A 64 -2.66 -15.74 -10.77
CA HIS A 64 -3.43 -14.91 -11.71
C HIS A 64 -4.21 -13.81 -11.02
N ALA A 65 -4.83 -14.10 -9.88
CA ALA A 65 -5.56 -13.11 -9.10
C ALA A 65 -4.66 -12.00 -8.51
N ASN A 66 -3.33 -12.23 -8.43
CA ASN A 66 -2.37 -11.34 -7.81
C ASN A 66 -1.24 -10.90 -8.76
N LEU A 67 -1.54 -10.79 -10.05
CA LEU A 67 -0.57 -10.31 -11.06
C LEU A 67 -0.13 -8.85 -10.84
N GLY A 68 -0.87 -8.12 -10.03
CA GLY A 68 -0.68 -6.67 -9.89
C GLY A 68 -1.25 -5.89 -11.07
N PRO A 69 -1.11 -4.58 -11.05
CA PRO A 69 -1.57 -3.73 -12.13
C PRO A 69 -0.77 -3.99 -13.42
N ILE A 70 -1.47 -4.00 -14.53
CA ILE A 70 -0.84 -4.08 -15.86
C ILE A 70 -0.54 -2.64 -16.29
N ALA A 71 0.71 -2.36 -16.62
CA ALA A 71 1.11 -1.07 -17.16
C ALA A 71 0.35 -0.79 -18.45
N THR A 72 -0.26 0.39 -18.52
CA THR A 72 -0.95 0.89 -19.71
C THR A 72 -0.49 2.32 -19.96
N PRO A 73 -0.53 2.84 -21.22
CA PRO A 73 -0.13 4.22 -21.48
C PRO A 73 -0.88 5.25 -20.61
N GLY A 74 -2.15 5.01 -20.29
CA GLY A 74 -2.91 5.87 -19.39
C GLY A 74 -2.40 5.83 -17.95
N MET A 75 -1.97 4.68 -17.47
CA MET A 75 -1.37 4.53 -16.14
C MET A 75 0.00 5.19 -16.07
N ASP A 76 0.81 5.04 -17.12
CA ASP A 76 2.13 5.68 -17.21
C ASP A 76 1.99 7.20 -17.17
N SER A 77 1.03 7.77 -17.94
CA SER A 77 0.74 9.23 -17.90
C SER A 77 0.28 9.72 -16.53
N VAL A 78 -0.53 8.93 -15.81
CA VAL A 78 -0.93 9.27 -14.43
C VAL A 78 0.29 9.26 -13.51
N PHE A 79 1.18 8.29 -13.65
CA PHE A 79 2.40 8.20 -12.83
C PHE A 79 3.32 9.39 -13.09
N GLU A 80 3.57 9.75 -14.34
CA GLU A 80 4.37 10.94 -14.70
C GLU A 80 3.81 12.22 -14.06
N GLN A 81 2.50 12.44 -14.10
CA GLN A 81 1.86 13.60 -13.49
C GLN A 81 2.00 13.58 -11.95
N LEU A 82 1.84 12.43 -11.31
CA LEU A 82 2.00 12.29 -9.87
C LEU A 82 3.46 12.50 -9.43
N GLU A 83 4.42 12.04 -10.23
CA GLU A 83 5.85 12.27 -10.01
C GLU A 83 6.20 13.75 -10.11
N GLU A 84 5.67 14.47 -11.11
CA GLU A 84 5.84 15.91 -11.27
C GLU A 84 5.29 16.67 -10.05
N ILE A 85 4.07 16.33 -9.61
CA ILE A 85 3.45 16.92 -8.42
C ILE A 85 4.29 16.66 -7.17
N CYS A 86 4.71 15.43 -6.94
CA CYS A 86 5.58 15.08 -5.82
C CYS A 86 6.95 15.77 -5.93
N GLY A 87 7.48 15.90 -7.15
CA GLY A 87 8.74 16.57 -7.45
C GLY A 87 8.69 18.07 -7.17
N SER A 88 7.57 18.74 -7.46
CA SER A 88 7.38 20.17 -7.19
C SER A 88 7.48 20.54 -5.70
N ASN A 89 7.25 19.56 -4.82
CA ASN A 89 7.38 19.70 -3.37
C ASN A 89 8.83 19.72 -2.86
N ARG A 90 9.82 19.51 -3.74
CA ARG A 90 11.26 19.60 -3.41
C ARG A 90 11.77 21.04 -3.32
N GLN A 91 10.96 22.02 -3.74
CA GLN A 91 11.34 23.43 -3.64
C GLN A 91 11.40 23.85 -2.17
N ASP A 92 12.45 24.59 -1.82
CA ASP A 92 12.61 25.19 -0.51
C ASP A 92 11.58 26.29 -0.26
N GLY A 93 11.18 26.45 1.00
CA GLY A 93 10.26 27.48 1.46
C GLY A 93 8.86 26.99 1.84
N GLU A 94 8.14 27.87 2.51
CA GLU A 94 6.74 27.66 2.92
C GLU A 94 5.81 27.83 1.71
N LYS A 95 5.54 26.74 1.00
CA LYS A 95 4.59 26.71 -0.11
C LYS A 95 3.43 25.78 0.20
N VAL A 96 2.26 26.15 -0.29
CA VAL A 96 1.10 25.25 -0.33
C VAL A 96 1.50 24.02 -1.16
N LYS A 97 1.38 22.85 -0.55
CA LYS A 97 1.68 21.60 -1.25
C LYS A 97 0.54 21.26 -2.20
N PRO A 98 0.83 20.91 -3.46
CA PRO A 98 -0.20 20.56 -4.41
C PRO A 98 -0.87 19.24 -4.03
N ALA A 99 -2.14 19.10 -4.43
CA ALA A 99 -2.88 17.85 -4.33
C ALA A 99 -3.27 17.40 -5.75
N ALA A 100 -3.27 16.09 -5.97
CA ALA A 100 -3.80 15.46 -7.16
C ALA A 100 -5.13 14.78 -6.86
N VAL A 101 -6.05 14.82 -7.81
CA VAL A 101 -7.31 14.07 -7.75
C VAL A 101 -7.35 13.12 -8.94
N LEU A 102 -7.45 11.82 -8.65
CA LEU A 102 -7.69 10.79 -9.66
C LEU A 102 -9.19 10.59 -9.81
N ASP A 103 -9.77 11.20 -10.84
CA ASP A 103 -11.18 11.03 -11.16
C ASP A 103 -11.37 10.17 -12.41
N ALA A 104 -12.26 9.18 -12.31
CA ALA A 104 -12.66 8.30 -13.41
C ALA A 104 -13.92 7.50 -13.01
N LEU A 105 -14.58 6.89 -13.97
CA LEU A 105 -15.71 6.01 -13.70
C LEU A 105 -15.34 4.86 -12.72
N PRO A 106 -16.31 4.36 -11.94
CA PRO A 106 -16.11 3.18 -11.09
C PRO A 106 -15.53 2.00 -11.87
N GLY A 107 -14.65 1.23 -11.25
CA GLY A 107 -14.05 0.04 -11.86
C GLY A 107 -12.86 0.30 -12.81
N LEU A 108 -12.50 1.55 -13.12
CA LEU A 108 -11.36 1.87 -14.00
C LEU A 108 -9.99 1.84 -13.30
N GLY A 109 -9.90 1.29 -12.10
CA GLY A 109 -8.62 1.04 -11.45
C GLY A 109 -7.98 2.23 -10.73
N LYS A 110 -8.74 3.28 -10.36
CA LYS A 110 -8.22 4.44 -9.60
C LYS A 110 -7.42 4.04 -8.35
N THR A 111 -8.05 3.26 -7.48
CA THR A 111 -7.41 2.74 -6.26
C THR A 111 -6.17 1.89 -6.58
N THR A 112 -6.25 1.07 -7.63
CA THR A 112 -5.13 0.23 -8.08
C THR A 112 -3.95 1.09 -8.53
N ALA A 113 -4.20 2.13 -9.33
CA ALA A 113 -3.16 3.06 -9.79
C ALA A 113 -2.56 3.84 -8.60
N ALA A 114 -3.40 4.40 -7.72
CA ALA A 114 -2.96 5.12 -6.54
C ALA A 114 -2.09 4.26 -5.61
N LEU A 115 -2.51 3.01 -5.34
CA LEU A 115 -1.74 2.07 -4.52
C LEU A 115 -0.43 1.64 -5.18
N ALA A 116 -0.43 1.41 -6.49
CA ALA A 116 0.78 1.04 -7.22
C ALA A 116 1.80 2.17 -7.21
N PHE A 117 1.37 3.41 -7.49
CA PHE A 117 2.21 4.59 -7.38
C PHE A 117 2.74 4.79 -5.97
N ALA A 118 1.87 4.77 -4.97
CA ALA A 118 2.22 4.99 -3.58
C ALA A 118 3.23 3.96 -3.07
N ARG A 119 3.09 2.69 -3.49
CA ARG A 119 4.03 1.62 -3.16
C ARG A 119 5.40 1.85 -3.80
N ALA A 120 5.45 2.20 -5.08
CA ALA A 120 6.70 2.51 -5.78
C ALA A 120 7.39 3.71 -5.14
N PHE A 121 6.65 4.79 -4.91
CA PHE A 121 7.13 6.00 -4.23
C PHE A 121 7.67 5.70 -2.83
N HIS A 122 6.97 4.87 -2.04
CA HIS A 122 7.45 4.49 -0.70
C HIS A 122 8.83 3.81 -0.78
N ARG A 123 8.98 2.81 -1.65
CA ARG A 123 10.24 2.08 -1.84
C ARG A 123 11.37 3.02 -2.26
N GLU A 124 11.11 3.87 -3.25
CA GLU A 124 12.10 4.88 -3.71
C GLU A 124 12.56 5.79 -2.56
N GLN A 125 11.64 6.26 -1.72
CA GLN A 125 12.00 7.12 -0.58
C GLN A 125 12.83 6.36 0.48
N ILE A 126 12.57 5.08 0.69
CA ILE A 126 13.38 4.25 1.59
C ILE A 126 14.76 3.97 0.98
N ASP A 127 14.83 3.70 -0.31
CA ASP A 127 16.11 3.49 -1.02
C ASP A 127 16.99 4.74 -1.00
N LEU A 128 16.39 5.93 -1.19
CA LEU A 128 17.10 7.20 -1.21
C LEU A 128 17.56 7.69 0.17
N TYR A 129 16.74 7.51 1.20
CA TYR A 129 16.93 8.18 2.50
C TYR A 129 17.06 7.23 3.69
N GLY A 130 16.98 5.93 3.46
CA GLY A 130 17.00 4.89 4.48
C GLY A 130 15.67 4.74 5.25
N PRO A 131 15.51 3.65 6.00
CA PRO A 131 14.26 3.31 6.69
C PRO A 131 14.05 4.10 7.99
N THR A 132 15.05 4.85 8.43
CA THR A 132 15.00 5.58 9.70
C THR A 132 15.29 7.07 9.53
N VAL A 133 14.85 7.86 10.51
CA VAL A 133 15.12 9.30 10.62
C VAL A 133 15.90 9.52 11.90
N PRO A 134 17.12 10.06 11.86
CA PRO A 134 17.88 10.40 13.05
C PRO A 134 17.16 11.48 13.86
N VAL A 135 17.11 11.29 15.18
CA VAL A 135 16.58 12.27 16.16
C VAL A 135 17.50 12.31 17.37
N GLU A 136 17.38 13.36 18.17
CA GLU A 136 18.11 13.44 19.43
C GLU A 136 17.73 12.26 20.33
N GLY A 137 18.73 11.48 20.72
CA GLY A 137 18.53 10.29 21.56
C GLY A 137 18.08 9.00 20.87
N GLY A 138 18.00 8.96 19.51
CA GLY A 138 17.62 7.72 18.83
C GLY A 138 17.30 7.84 17.36
N GLN A 139 16.40 6.98 16.92
CA GLN A 139 15.93 6.95 15.53
C GLN A 139 14.42 6.70 15.49
N TRP A 140 13.76 7.37 14.58
CA TRP A 140 12.35 7.14 14.29
C TRP A 140 12.22 6.37 12.98
N GLN A 141 11.15 5.60 12.85
CA GLN A 141 10.84 4.93 11.58
C GLN A 141 10.43 5.98 10.55
N ARG A 142 11.05 5.94 9.37
CA ARG A 142 10.59 6.73 8.23
C ARG A 142 9.30 6.15 7.68
N VAL A 143 8.31 7.00 7.46
CA VAL A 143 6.98 6.64 6.92
C VAL A 143 6.70 7.52 5.71
N PRO A 144 7.27 7.23 4.54
CA PRO A 144 7.15 8.11 3.36
C PRO A 144 5.72 8.31 2.90
N VAL A 145 4.86 7.29 3.07
CA VAL A 145 3.48 7.27 2.58
C VAL A 145 2.54 6.89 3.70
N VAL A 146 1.42 7.60 3.78
CA VAL A 146 0.23 7.26 4.58
C VAL A 146 -0.92 6.96 3.63
N TYR A 147 -1.66 5.89 3.89
CA TYR A 147 -2.89 5.57 3.16
C TYR A 147 -4.09 5.61 4.10
N LEU A 148 -5.14 6.32 3.68
CA LEU A 148 -6.38 6.46 4.43
C LEU A 148 -7.57 6.09 3.55
N GLY A 149 -8.33 5.07 3.96
CA GLY A 149 -9.64 4.77 3.37
C GLY A 149 -10.73 5.60 4.05
N LEU A 150 -11.35 6.51 3.32
CA LEU A 150 -12.42 7.36 3.86
C LEU A 150 -13.80 6.79 3.54
N THR A 151 -14.74 7.12 4.40
CA THR A 151 -16.18 6.91 4.18
C THR A 151 -16.88 8.26 3.94
N SER A 152 -18.08 8.24 3.38
CA SER A 152 -18.88 9.43 3.05
C SER A 152 -19.11 10.39 4.23
N ASN A 153 -19.06 9.89 5.47
CA ASN A 153 -19.30 10.70 6.68
C ASN A 153 -18.01 11.12 7.40
N THR A 154 -16.86 11.09 6.72
CA THR A 154 -15.59 11.46 7.34
C THR A 154 -15.52 12.97 7.59
N THR A 155 -15.40 13.37 8.85
CA THR A 155 -15.18 14.76 9.28
C THR A 155 -13.68 15.06 9.38
N ILE A 156 -13.30 16.35 9.42
CA ILE A 156 -11.89 16.76 9.65
C ILE A 156 -11.35 16.16 10.95
N ARG A 157 -12.16 16.11 12.01
CA ARG A 157 -11.75 15.50 13.28
C ARG A 157 -11.48 14.01 13.11
N SER A 158 -12.36 13.27 12.43
CA SER A 158 -12.17 11.85 12.19
C SER A 158 -10.99 11.57 11.25
N LEU A 159 -10.76 12.40 10.25
CA LEU A 159 -9.57 12.32 9.38
C LEU A 159 -8.28 12.44 10.19
N ASN A 160 -8.17 13.45 11.08
CA ASN A 160 -6.99 13.61 11.94
C ASN A 160 -6.83 12.44 12.93
N ALA A 161 -7.94 11.90 13.46
CA ALA A 161 -7.90 10.70 14.28
C ALA A 161 -7.42 9.47 13.51
N MET A 162 -7.81 9.33 12.23
CA MET A 162 -7.31 8.26 11.34
C MET A 162 -5.82 8.38 11.08
N LEU A 163 -5.30 9.60 10.86
CA LEU A 163 -3.86 9.86 10.77
C LEU A 163 -3.13 9.43 12.05
N CYS A 164 -3.62 9.86 13.21
CA CYS A 164 -3.05 9.44 14.50
C CYS A 164 -3.08 7.92 14.68
N ARG A 165 -4.17 7.27 14.26
CA ARG A 165 -4.31 5.80 14.32
C ARG A 165 -3.35 5.10 13.36
N PHE A 166 -3.16 5.64 12.14
CA PHE A 166 -2.20 5.09 11.18
C PHE A 166 -0.79 5.02 11.78
N TYR A 167 -0.35 6.07 12.49
CA TYR A 167 0.95 6.10 13.16
C TYR A 167 0.99 5.31 14.48
N ALA A 168 -0.07 4.62 14.85
CA ALA A 168 -0.22 3.87 16.10
C ALA A 168 -0.01 4.74 17.35
N LEU A 169 -0.43 6.01 17.32
CA LEU A 169 -0.34 6.88 18.49
C LEU A 169 -1.27 6.39 19.61
N PRO A 170 -0.86 6.54 20.88
CA PRO A 170 -1.74 6.23 22.00
C PRO A 170 -2.98 7.15 22.00
N ALA A 171 -4.13 6.60 22.32
CA ALA A 171 -5.42 7.31 22.36
C ALA A 171 -5.68 8.18 21.11
N PRO A 172 -5.72 7.58 19.89
CA PRO A 172 -5.77 8.33 18.63
C PRO A 172 -7.06 9.15 18.45
N ASP A 173 -8.13 8.82 19.17
CA ASP A 173 -9.44 9.48 19.07
C ASP A 173 -9.68 10.52 20.18
N ARG A 174 -8.75 10.66 21.14
CA ARG A 174 -8.89 11.58 22.26
C ARG A 174 -8.43 12.99 21.92
N GLY A 175 -9.26 13.98 22.21
CA GLY A 175 -8.96 15.39 22.06
C GLY A 175 -9.88 16.12 21.08
N THR A 176 -9.68 17.43 21.00
CA THR A 176 -10.37 18.31 20.04
C THR A 176 -9.85 18.08 18.62
N ALA A 177 -10.57 18.56 17.61
CA ALA A 177 -10.12 18.49 16.22
C ALA A 177 -8.74 19.17 16.05
N THR A 178 -8.52 20.31 16.69
CA THR A 178 -7.26 21.05 16.67
C THR A 178 -6.11 20.26 17.32
N HIS A 179 -6.35 19.64 18.47
CA HIS A 179 -5.34 18.81 19.13
C HIS A 179 -4.95 17.59 18.29
N LEU A 180 -5.92 16.92 17.68
CA LEU A 180 -5.65 15.80 16.78
C LEU A 180 -4.90 16.24 15.51
N ALA A 181 -5.25 17.40 14.95
CA ALA A 181 -4.54 17.97 13.81
C ALA A 181 -3.07 18.25 14.13
N HIS A 182 -2.79 18.79 15.31
CA HIS A 182 -1.41 19.07 15.76
C HIS A 182 -0.61 17.80 15.90
N ARG A 183 -1.15 16.78 16.60
CA ARG A 183 -0.52 15.47 16.74
C ARG A 183 -0.23 14.80 15.40
N ALA A 184 -1.20 14.84 14.47
CA ALA A 184 -1.04 14.29 13.14
C ALA A 184 0.08 15.02 12.36
N ALA A 185 0.09 16.35 12.40
CA ALA A 185 1.12 17.16 11.74
C ALA A 185 2.52 16.90 12.28
N GLU A 186 2.65 16.74 13.59
CA GLU A 186 3.92 16.35 14.23
C GLU A 186 4.42 15.00 13.72
N CYS A 187 3.55 13.98 13.65
CA CYS A 187 3.92 12.67 13.10
C CYS A 187 4.33 12.75 11.63
N VAL A 188 3.59 13.48 10.80
CA VAL A 188 3.93 13.71 9.39
C VAL A 188 5.34 14.31 9.28
N ALA A 189 5.64 15.34 10.07
CA ALA A 189 6.94 16.00 10.05
C ALA A 189 8.07 15.09 10.56
N GLN A 190 7.87 14.44 11.69
CA GLN A 190 8.88 13.60 12.35
C GLN A 190 9.18 12.33 11.57
N CYS A 191 8.16 11.65 11.04
CA CYS A 191 8.31 10.44 10.23
C CYS A 191 8.71 10.72 8.76
N LYS A 192 8.87 12.01 8.40
CA LYS A 192 9.21 12.46 7.04
C LYS A 192 8.23 11.95 5.98
N THR A 193 6.94 11.99 6.30
CA THR A 193 5.90 11.64 5.35
C THR A 193 5.84 12.67 4.22
N ARG A 194 5.79 12.18 2.98
CA ARG A 194 5.84 12.99 1.76
C ARG A 194 4.59 12.85 0.91
N LEU A 195 3.84 11.77 1.09
CA LEU A 195 2.62 11.49 0.35
C LEU A 195 1.54 10.98 1.30
N VAL A 196 0.36 11.59 1.21
CA VAL A 196 -0.85 11.08 1.87
C VAL A 196 -1.84 10.71 0.77
N VAL A 197 -2.16 9.44 0.68
CA VAL A 197 -3.19 8.90 -0.23
C VAL A 197 -4.50 8.84 0.52
N VAL A 198 -5.52 9.46 -0.05
CA VAL A 198 -6.88 9.45 0.48
C VAL A 198 -7.76 8.76 -0.55
N ASP A 199 -8.29 7.61 -0.20
CA ASP A 199 -9.15 6.81 -1.07
C ASP A 199 -10.57 6.76 -0.51
N PHE A 200 -11.55 7.11 -1.33
CA PHE A 200 -12.95 7.04 -0.97
C PHE A 200 -13.45 5.64 -1.28
N THR A 201 -13.48 4.79 -0.27
CA THR A 201 -14.06 3.45 -0.40
C THR A 201 -15.55 3.54 -0.12
N ASP A 202 -16.35 3.65 -1.17
CA ASP A 202 -17.78 3.32 -1.08
C ASP A 202 -17.90 1.81 -0.84
N ARG A 203 -17.84 1.42 0.43
CA ARG A 203 -18.37 0.13 0.84
C ARG A 203 -19.86 0.33 1.01
N GLY A 204 -20.60 0.25 -0.13
CA GLY A 204 -22.04 0.10 -0.12
C GLY A 204 -22.46 -1.23 0.52
#